data_fcd3e31ceddef1b699df2ba50047a39d
#
_entry.id   fcd3e31ceddef1b699df2ba50047a39d
#
_cell.length_a   1.000
_cell.length_b   1.000
_cell.length_c   1.000
_cell.angle_alpha   90.00
_cell.angle_beta   90.00
_cell.angle_gamma   90.00
#
_symmetry.space_group_name_H-M   'P 1'
#
loop_
_entity.id
_entity.type
_entity.pdbx_description
1 polymer ?
#
loop_
_entity_poly.entity_id
_entity_poly.type
_entity_poly.pdbx_seq_one_letter_code
_entity_poly.pdbx_strand_id
1 'polypeptide(L)'
;MKLKLFAIALLAMIMPAQTRAATLTDAEVTFLDQLVTAGAVLAQRCTGYEVNGAGGVQRGANLLGSPEAAMAMMAAFDAAIKAHDGYDYDPSKFRPEVFEAASKTSNRVLAALTKNPKAACADYGDTSVTNGLLRRH
;
A
#
# COMPACT_ATOMS: atom_id res chain seq x y z
N MET A 1 65.27 9.09 27.19
CA MET A 1 64.00 8.35 27.23
C MET A 1 63.01 9.06 26.29
N LYS A 2 62.71 8.49 25.17
CA LYS A 2 61.76 9.06 24.20
C LYS A 2 60.42 8.44 24.46
N LEU A 3 59.48 9.24 24.99
CA LEU A 3 58.09 8.84 25.13
C LEU A 3 57.44 8.88 23.76
N LYS A 4 57.07 7.72 23.20
CA LYS A 4 56.28 7.64 21.98
C LYS A 4 54.80 7.76 22.38
N LEU A 5 54.21 8.91 22.10
CA LEU A 5 52.77 9.09 22.17
C LEU A 5 52.15 8.24 21.04
N PHE A 6 51.43 7.21 21.44
CA PHE A 6 50.52 6.51 20.56
C PHE A 6 49.27 7.34 20.43
N ALA A 7 49.10 8.00 19.30
CA ALA A 7 47.83 8.58 18.91
C ALA A 7 46.87 7.45 18.54
N ILE A 8 45.94 7.14 19.42
CA ILE A 8 44.79 6.27 19.12
C ILE A 8 43.86 7.08 18.24
N ALA A 9 43.88 6.86 16.94
CA ALA A 9 42.87 7.36 16.04
C ALA A 9 41.54 6.63 16.36
N LEU A 10 40.65 7.33 17.04
CA LEU A 10 39.25 6.88 17.17
C LEU A 10 38.64 6.97 15.77
N LEU A 11 38.58 5.86 15.06
CA LEU A 11 37.70 5.73 13.90
C LEU A 11 36.27 5.72 14.44
N ALA A 12 35.65 6.88 14.43
CA ALA A 12 34.19 6.96 14.58
C ALA A 12 33.59 6.25 13.37
N MET A 13 33.18 5.00 13.54
CA MET A 13 32.33 4.32 12.59
C MET A 13 31.01 5.10 12.56
N ILE A 14 30.88 5.96 11.56
CA ILE A 14 29.58 6.53 11.19
C ILE A 14 28.77 5.35 10.64
N MET A 15 28.01 4.70 11.51
CA MET A 15 27.00 3.77 11.07
C MET A 15 25.98 4.60 10.27
N PRO A 16 25.68 4.23 9.02
CA PRO A 16 24.59 4.88 8.31
C PRO A 16 23.34 4.71 9.17
N ALA A 17 22.68 5.82 9.46
CA ALA A 17 21.39 5.79 10.14
C ALA A 17 20.51 4.81 9.36
N GLN A 18 20.13 3.70 9.99
CA GLN A 18 19.14 2.82 9.41
C GLN A 18 17.87 3.66 9.29
N THR A 19 17.55 4.06 8.07
CA THR A 19 16.25 4.63 7.75
C THR A 19 15.22 3.58 8.12
N ARG A 20 14.56 3.77 9.25
CA ARG A 20 13.38 2.98 9.59
C ARG A 20 12.41 3.19 8.45
N ALA A 21 11.91 2.09 7.86
CA ALA A 21 10.81 2.15 6.93
C ALA A 21 9.73 3.06 7.53
N ALA A 22 9.29 4.08 6.78
CA ALA A 22 8.30 5.01 7.26
C ALA A 22 7.03 4.23 7.64
N THR A 23 6.55 4.44 8.87
CA THR A 23 5.31 3.83 9.32
C THR A 23 4.14 4.50 8.60
N LEU A 24 3.20 3.71 8.09
CA LEU A 24 1.96 4.23 7.52
C LEU A 24 1.11 4.90 8.60
N THR A 25 0.50 6.04 8.28
CA THR A 25 -0.52 6.65 9.13
C THR A 25 -1.80 5.84 9.11
N ASP A 26 -2.69 6.02 10.08
CA ASP A 26 -3.99 5.34 10.11
C ASP A 26 -4.83 5.64 8.86
N ALA A 27 -4.79 6.88 8.38
CA ALA A 27 -5.48 7.27 7.15
C ALA A 27 -4.89 6.58 5.91
N GLU A 28 -3.57 6.46 5.83
CA GLU A 28 -2.89 5.72 4.75
C GLU A 28 -3.22 4.24 4.79
N VAL A 29 -3.24 3.63 5.98
CA VAL A 29 -3.64 2.22 6.16
C VAL A 29 -5.07 2.02 5.69
N THR A 30 -5.99 2.88 6.11
CA THR A 30 -7.40 2.81 5.72
C THR A 30 -7.57 2.92 4.21
N PHE A 31 -6.92 3.90 3.58
CA PHE A 31 -7.03 4.09 2.14
C PHE A 31 -6.40 2.94 1.36
N LEU A 32 -5.22 2.48 1.77
CA LEU A 32 -4.55 1.35 1.15
C LEU A 32 -5.37 0.06 1.26
N ASP A 33 -5.96 -0.21 2.43
CA ASP A 33 -6.85 -1.35 2.64
C ASP A 33 -8.04 -1.34 1.65
N GLN A 34 -8.62 -0.17 1.43
CA GLN A 34 -9.71 0.01 0.48
C GLN A 34 -9.26 -0.15 -0.97
N LEU A 35 -8.10 0.39 -1.34
CA LEU A 35 -7.51 0.24 -2.68
C LEU A 35 -7.22 -1.23 -3.01
N VAL A 36 -6.61 -1.95 -2.09
CA VAL A 36 -6.28 -3.37 -2.28
C VAL A 36 -7.56 -4.19 -2.41
N THR A 37 -8.50 -4.01 -1.49
CA THR A 37 -9.76 -4.74 -1.52
C THR A 37 -10.50 -4.52 -2.83
N ALA A 38 -10.73 -3.29 -3.23
CA ALA A 38 -11.46 -2.97 -4.45
C ALA A 38 -10.68 -3.29 -5.72
N GLY A 39 -9.46 -2.76 -5.84
CA GLY A 39 -8.70 -2.77 -7.09
C GLY A 39 -7.93 -4.06 -7.34
N ALA A 40 -7.28 -4.60 -6.32
CA ALA A 40 -6.45 -5.80 -6.49
C ALA A 40 -7.24 -7.11 -6.35
N VAL A 41 -8.34 -7.13 -5.63
CA VAL A 41 -9.08 -8.35 -5.35
C VAL A 41 -10.47 -8.35 -5.99
N LEU A 42 -11.37 -7.47 -5.55
CA LEU A 42 -12.78 -7.56 -5.96
C LEU A 42 -13.00 -7.33 -7.45
N ALA A 43 -12.33 -6.34 -8.03
CA ALA A 43 -12.47 -6.05 -9.47
C ALA A 43 -12.07 -7.24 -10.35
N GLN A 44 -11.18 -8.09 -9.88
CA GLN A 44 -10.69 -9.27 -10.59
C GLN A 44 -11.44 -10.55 -10.26
N ARG A 45 -12.00 -10.65 -9.04
CA ARG A 45 -12.57 -11.90 -8.51
C ARG A 45 -14.09 -11.90 -8.41
N CYS A 46 -14.70 -10.73 -8.39
CA CYS A 46 -16.15 -10.58 -8.26
C CYS A 46 -16.74 -10.00 -9.54
N THR A 47 -17.81 -10.61 -10.03
CA THR A 47 -18.54 -10.10 -11.20
C THR A 47 -19.44 -8.92 -10.82
N GLY A 48 -19.72 -8.03 -11.78
CA GLY A 48 -20.63 -6.91 -11.59
C GLY A 48 -20.03 -5.67 -10.98
N TYR A 49 -18.71 -5.62 -10.82
CA TYR A 49 -17.98 -4.46 -10.30
C TYR A 49 -16.85 -4.04 -11.23
N GLU A 50 -16.63 -2.75 -11.34
CA GLU A 50 -15.49 -2.18 -12.03
C GLU A 50 -14.83 -1.07 -11.20
N VAL A 51 -13.53 -0.87 -11.40
CA VAL A 51 -12.78 0.17 -10.68
C VAL A 51 -13.28 1.56 -11.07
N ASN A 52 -13.52 2.40 -10.07
CA ASN A 52 -13.84 3.81 -10.24
C ASN A 52 -12.62 4.65 -9.86
N GLY A 53 -11.74 4.93 -10.83
CA GLY A 53 -10.48 5.66 -10.58
C GLY A 53 -10.72 7.08 -10.05
N ALA A 54 -11.68 7.81 -10.60
CA ALA A 54 -12.02 9.15 -10.13
C ALA A 54 -12.57 9.12 -8.69
N GLY A 55 -13.41 8.16 -8.37
CA GLY A 55 -13.91 7.93 -7.02
C GLY A 55 -12.81 7.56 -6.03
N GLY A 56 -11.81 6.79 -6.48
CA GLY A 56 -10.63 6.45 -5.69
C GLY A 56 -9.80 7.69 -5.31
N VAL A 57 -9.55 8.59 -6.26
CA VAL A 57 -8.84 9.85 -6.00
C VAL A 57 -9.64 10.72 -5.02
N GLN A 58 -10.94 10.84 -5.21
CA GLN A 58 -11.82 11.60 -4.32
C GLN A 58 -11.80 11.02 -2.89
N ARG A 59 -11.91 9.71 -2.76
CA ARG A 59 -11.85 9.01 -1.47
C ARG A 59 -10.51 9.23 -0.78
N GLY A 60 -9.42 9.06 -1.51
CA GLY A 60 -8.07 9.28 -0.99
C GLY A 60 -7.84 10.73 -0.56
N ALA A 61 -8.33 11.70 -1.34
CA ALA A 61 -8.25 13.12 -0.99
C ALA A 61 -8.99 13.41 0.33
N ASN A 62 -10.16 12.82 0.52
CA ASN A 62 -10.94 12.98 1.76
C ASN A 62 -10.23 12.36 2.98
N LEU A 63 -9.57 11.21 2.81
CA LEU A 63 -8.86 10.54 3.90
C LEU A 63 -7.49 11.16 4.18
N LEU A 64 -6.74 11.53 3.13
CA LEU A 64 -5.34 11.95 3.23
C LEU A 64 -5.15 13.46 3.20
N GLY A 65 -6.20 14.23 2.93
CA GLY A 65 -6.21 15.68 2.98
C GLY A 65 -5.94 16.38 1.65
N SER A 66 -5.50 15.66 0.59
CA SER A 66 -5.29 16.25 -0.73
C SER A 66 -5.34 15.23 -1.86
N PRO A 67 -5.69 15.62 -3.10
CA PRO A 67 -5.60 14.76 -4.27
C PRO A 67 -4.18 14.27 -4.55
N GLU A 68 -3.17 15.10 -4.30
CA GLU A 68 -1.76 14.76 -4.49
C GLU A 68 -1.33 13.60 -3.56
N ALA A 69 -1.74 13.65 -2.30
CA ALA A 69 -1.48 12.56 -1.34
C ALA A 69 -2.19 11.27 -1.76
N ALA A 70 -3.42 11.36 -2.26
CA ALA A 70 -4.15 10.22 -2.80
C ALA A 70 -3.42 9.59 -3.99
N MET A 71 -2.99 10.40 -4.94
CA MET A 71 -2.27 9.94 -6.13
C MET A 71 -0.91 9.33 -5.79
N ALA A 72 -0.20 9.90 -4.81
CA ALA A 72 1.07 9.35 -4.33
C ALA A 72 0.88 7.95 -3.72
N MET A 73 -0.17 7.75 -2.91
CA MET A 73 -0.50 6.43 -2.36
C MET A 73 -0.92 5.44 -3.44
N MET A 74 -1.70 5.88 -4.42
CA MET A 74 -2.11 5.04 -5.56
C MET A 74 -0.89 4.62 -6.41
N ALA A 75 0.08 5.51 -6.60
CA ALA A 75 1.33 5.19 -7.29
C ALA A 75 2.19 4.18 -6.52
N ALA A 76 2.26 4.30 -5.19
CA ALA A 76 2.95 3.33 -4.34
C ALA A 76 2.25 1.96 -4.35
N PHE A 77 0.92 1.95 -4.38
CA PHE A 77 0.12 0.74 -4.52
C PHE A 77 0.33 0.07 -5.89
N ASP A 78 0.33 0.82 -6.99
CA ASP A 78 0.63 0.30 -8.32
C ASP A 78 2.04 -0.33 -8.39
N ALA A 79 3.04 0.34 -7.83
CA ALA A 79 4.40 -0.20 -7.74
C ALA A 79 4.45 -1.50 -6.92
N ALA A 80 3.69 -1.57 -5.83
CA ALA A 80 3.61 -2.78 -5.01
C ALA A 80 2.97 -3.96 -5.77
N ILE A 81 1.89 -3.73 -6.51
CA ILE A 81 1.26 -4.76 -7.34
C ILE A 81 2.23 -5.26 -8.42
N LYS A 82 2.86 -4.36 -9.15
CA LYS A 82 3.81 -4.70 -10.20
C LYS A 82 5.00 -5.49 -9.66
N ALA A 83 5.53 -5.09 -8.50
CA ALA A 83 6.60 -5.82 -7.83
C ALA A 83 6.17 -7.24 -7.42
N HIS A 84 4.96 -7.38 -6.89
CA HIS A 84 4.40 -8.69 -6.51
C HIS A 84 4.22 -9.61 -7.73
N ASP A 85 3.75 -9.07 -8.84
CA ASP A 85 3.44 -9.83 -10.05
C ASP A 85 4.67 -10.02 -10.98
N GLY A 86 5.83 -9.49 -10.61
CA GLY A 86 7.08 -9.62 -11.36
C GLY A 86 7.18 -8.72 -12.58
N TYR A 87 6.39 -7.65 -12.64
CA TYR A 87 6.48 -6.63 -13.68
C TYR A 87 7.47 -5.52 -13.31
N ASP A 88 7.97 -4.83 -14.31
CA ASP A 88 8.78 -3.63 -14.11
C ASP A 88 7.97 -2.52 -13.45
N TYR A 89 8.57 -1.88 -12.46
CA TYR A 89 7.96 -0.78 -11.74
C TYR A 89 8.97 0.35 -11.50
N ASP A 90 8.47 1.53 -11.18
CA ASP A 90 9.31 2.68 -10.82
C ASP A 90 9.80 2.52 -9.36
N PRO A 91 11.12 2.28 -9.14
CA PRO A 91 11.65 2.09 -7.79
C PRO A 91 11.45 3.30 -6.88
N SER A 92 11.34 4.52 -7.46
CA SER A 92 11.12 5.75 -6.68
C SER A 92 9.73 5.81 -6.04
N LYS A 93 8.77 5.01 -6.54
CA LYS A 93 7.40 4.91 -6.03
C LYS A 93 7.20 3.75 -5.07
N PHE A 94 8.11 2.77 -5.11
CA PHE A 94 8.00 1.59 -4.25
C PHE A 94 8.24 1.95 -2.78
N ARG A 95 7.31 1.53 -1.93
CA ARG A 95 7.39 1.67 -0.48
C ARG A 95 7.22 0.29 0.16
N PRO A 96 8.25 -0.25 0.86
CA PRO A 96 8.18 -1.59 1.47
C PRO A 96 7.01 -1.75 2.44
N GLU A 97 6.68 -0.71 3.21
CA GLU A 97 5.56 -0.72 4.15
C GLU A 97 4.19 -0.80 3.44
N VAL A 98 4.08 -0.22 2.25
CA VAL A 98 2.87 -0.34 1.40
C VAL A 98 2.74 -1.75 0.85
N PHE A 99 3.84 -2.32 0.36
CA PHE A 99 3.86 -3.69 -0.14
C PHE A 99 3.45 -4.70 0.94
N GLU A 100 3.99 -4.57 2.15
CA GLU A 100 3.68 -5.46 3.27
C GLU A 100 2.21 -5.33 3.69
N ALA A 101 1.71 -4.11 3.87
CA ALA A 101 0.33 -3.87 4.25
C ALA A 101 -0.65 -4.34 3.16
N ALA A 102 -0.34 -4.08 1.89
CA ALA A 102 -1.15 -4.55 0.77
C ALA A 102 -1.23 -6.08 0.72
N SER A 103 -0.12 -6.77 0.95
CA SER A 103 -0.07 -8.23 0.99
C SER A 103 -0.95 -8.81 2.11
N LYS A 104 -0.93 -8.22 3.29
CA LYS A 104 -1.78 -8.63 4.41
C LYS A 104 -3.27 -8.47 4.09
N THR A 105 -3.66 -7.32 3.54
CA THR A 105 -5.05 -7.06 3.14
C THR A 105 -5.51 -8.02 2.06
N SER A 106 -4.70 -8.20 1.01
CA SER A 106 -5.01 -9.14 -0.07
C SER A 106 -5.23 -10.55 0.44
N ASN A 107 -4.35 -11.06 1.30
CA ASN A 107 -4.48 -12.39 1.88
C ASN A 107 -5.76 -12.53 2.71
N ARG A 108 -6.11 -11.51 3.49
CA ARG A 108 -7.34 -11.51 4.31
C ARG A 108 -8.59 -11.55 3.44
N VAL A 109 -8.67 -10.73 2.41
CA VAL A 109 -9.84 -10.66 1.51
C VAL A 109 -9.95 -11.92 0.68
N LEU A 110 -8.84 -12.44 0.15
CA LEU A 110 -8.82 -13.71 -0.59
C LEU A 110 -9.26 -14.89 0.28
N ALA A 111 -8.87 -14.93 1.55
CA ALA A 111 -9.32 -15.94 2.48
C ALA A 111 -10.85 -15.88 2.70
N ALA A 112 -11.41 -14.70 2.83
CA ALA A 112 -12.87 -14.50 2.93
C ALA A 112 -13.60 -14.96 1.66
N LEU A 113 -13.06 -14.64 0.48
CA LEU A 113 -13.59 -15.09 -0.82
C LEU A 113 -13.52 -16.61 -0.98
N THR A 114 -12.47 -17.23 -0.50
CA THR A 114 -12.33 -18.69 -0.53
C THR A 114 -13.38 -19.38 0.37
N LYS A 115 -13.63 -18.79 1.54
CA LYS A 115 -14.58 -19.35 2.51
C LYS A 115 -16.03 -19.23 2.04
N ASN A 116 -16.44 -18.06 1.56
CA ASN A 116 -17.77 -17.80 1.05
C ASN A 116 -17.74 -16.70 -0.04
N PRO A 117 -17.53 -17.09 -1.32
CA PRO A 117 -17.35 -16.13 -2.41
C PRO A 117 -18.54 -15.18 -2.57
N LYS A 118 -19.75 -15.69 -2.50
CA LYS A 118 -20.97 -14.88 -2.69
C LYS A 118 -21.13 -13.81 -1.61
N ALA A 119 -21.02 -14.20 -0.35
CA ALA A 119 -21.13 -13.26 0.77
C ALA A 119 -19.98 -12.26 0.78
N ALA A 120 -18.75 -12.69 0.56
CA ALA A 120 -17.59 -11.82 0.55
C ALA A 120 -17.67 -10.79 -0.61
N CYS A 121 -18.03 -11.22 -1.82
CA CYS A 121 -18.24 -10.29 -2.94
C CYS A 121 -19.33 -9.26 -2.64
N ALA A 122 -20.46 -9.67 -2.04
CA ALA A 122 -21.52 -8.76 -1.69
C ALA A 122 -21.09 -7.77 -0.60
N ASP A 123 -20.53 -8.26 0.49
CA ASP A 123 -20.21 -7.42 1.66
C ASP A 123 -19.07 -6.43 1.34
N TYR A 124 -17.96 -6.90 0.80
CA TYR A 124 -16.84 -6.04 0.42
C TYR A 124 -17.17 -5.16 -0.78
N GLY A 125 -17.94 -5.69 -1.74
CA GLY A 125 -18.36 -4.96 -2.93
C GLY A 125 -19.28 -3.80 -2.59
N ASP A 126 -20.26 -4.00 -1.75
CA ASP A 126 -21.18 -2.94 -1.31
C ASP A 126 -20.43 -1.83 -0.54
N THR A 127 -19.49 -2.20 0.33
CA THR A 127 -18.63 -1.25 1.03
C THR A 127 -17.75 -0.47 0.06
N SER A 128 -17.15 -1.12 -0.93
CA SER A 128 -16.29 -0.49 -1.93
C SER A 128 -17.08 0.45 -2.86
N VAL A 129 -18.32 0.12 -3.18
CA VAL A 129 -19.22 1.02 -3.94
C VAL A 129 -19.60 2.24 -3.08
N THR A 130 -19.94 2.04 -1.82
CA THR A 130 -20.25 3.13 -0.88
C THR A 130 -19.06 4.08 -0.71
N ASN A 131 -17.83 3.54 -0.66
CA ASN A 131 -16.60 4.34 -0.59
C ASN A 131 -16.21 5.00 -1.91
N GLY A 132 -16.89 4.70 -3.00
CA GLY A 132 -16.63 5.27 -4.32
C GLY A 132 -15.46 4.65 -5.08
N LEU A 133 -14.91 3.54 -4.61
CA LEU A 133 -13.76 2.86 -5.24
C LEU A 133 -14.18 1.89 -6.35
N LEU A 134 -15.37 1.34 -6.24
CA LEU A 134 -16.00 0.53 -7.27
C LEU A 134 -17.32 1.14 -7.71
N ARG A 135 -17.76 0.79 -8.88
CA ARG A 135 -19.12 1.01 -9.38
C ARG A 135 -19.68 -0.30 -9.90
N ARG A 136 -20.99 -0.42 -9.86
CA ARG A 136 -21.70 -1.55 -10.48
C ARG A 136 -21.89 -1.30 -11.97
N HIS A 137 -21.83 -2.35 -12.74
CA HIS A 137 -22.12 -2.33 -14.18
C HIS A 137 -23.16 -3.38 -14.55
#